data_9dffafdfd98552ae0ed233cea0b1ce89
#
_entry.id   9dffafdfd98552ae0ed233cea0b1ce89
#
_cell.length_a   1.000
_cell.length_b   1.000
_cell.length_c   1.000
_cell.angle_alpha   90.00
_cell.angle_beta   90.00
_cell.angle_gamma   90.00
#
_symmetry.space_group_name_H-M   'P 1'
#
loop_
_entity.id
_entity.type
_entity.pdbx_description
1 polymer ?
#
loop_
_entity_poly.entity_id
_entity_poly.type
_entity_poly.pdbx_seq_one_letter_code
_entity_poly.pdbx_strand_id
1 'polypeptide(L)'
;MEKGRHHVNPRQGRGRGLIGSAMNPESYSTMEQVRAGVDNLDRQIVALLAQRFAHMRAAARIKQDRGAVRDEARKAEVIANAREEAEQLGLPGDVIANLWDQLVEASIGYEMDEFDRTKA
;
A
#
# COMPACT_ATOMS: atom_id res chain seq x y z
N MET A 1 -15.06 11.17 9.08
CA MET A 1 -15.72 11.54 8.46
C MET A 1 -15.78 11.71 7.65
N GLU A 2 -15.08 11.36 8.02
CA GLU A 2 -15.42 11.53 7.32
C GLU A 2 -14.87 11.74 6.69
N LYS A 3 -14.20 11.58 6.96
CA LYS A 3 -14.13 11.86 6.34
C LYS A 3 -13.76 11.65 5.93
N GLY A 4 -12.99 11.35 6.33
CA GLY A 4 -13.14 11.27 5.98
C GLY A 4 -12.78 10.83 5.52
N ARG A 5 -12.39 10.48 5.88
CA ARG A 5 -12.69 10.37 5.51
C ARG A 5 -12.92 9.92 5.27
N HIS A 6 -12.46 9.54 5.77
CA HIS A 6 -13.26 9.42 5.40
C HIS A 6 -13.42 9.13 5.38
N HIS A 7 -12.78 8.57 6.03
CA HIS A 7 -13.54 8.61 5.82
C HIS A 7 -13.84 8.33 5.91
N VAL A 8 -13.17 7.84 6.52
CA VAL A 8 -13.94 7.85 6.52
C VAL A 8 -14.03 7.53 6.52
N ASN A 9 -13.60 7.21 6.83
CA ASN A 9 -14.23 7.22 6.70
C ASN A 9 -14.28 6.85 6.59
N PRO A 10 -13.88 6.52 6.86
CA PRO A 10 -14.28 6.24 6.61
C PRO A 10 -14.31 5.87 6.41
N ARG A 11 -14.10 5.50 6.86
CA ARG A 11 -14.57 5.56 6.55
C ARG A 11 -15.14 5.10 6.32
N GLN A 12 -15.10 4.97 6.45
CA GLN A 12 -15.88 4.80 6.21
C GLN A 12 -16.50 4.34 5.68
N GLY A 13 -16.53 3.78 5.74
CA GLY A 13 -17.18 3.35 5.29
C GLY A 13 -17.40 2.86 4.72
N ARG A 14 -17.54 2.58 4.61
CA ARG A 14 -17.80 2.21 3.92
C ARG A 14 -17.75 1.44 3.38
N GLY A 15 -17.72 0.76 3.43
CA GLY A 15 -17.81 0.01 3.11
C GLY A 15 -17.53 -0.65 2.92
N ARG A 16 -17.38 -1.00 2.91
CA ARG A 16 -17.05 -1.71 2.77
C ARG A 16 -16.51 -2.62 2.52
N GLY A 17 -16.26 -2.96 2.14
CA GLY A 17 -15.77 -4.11 2.12
C GLY A 17 -14.88 -4.46 2.74
N LEU A 18 -15.00 -4.13 3.05
CA LEU A 18 -14.19 -4.17 3.41
C LEU A 18 -13.22 -4.66 4.26
N ILE A 19 -12.16 -4.11 4.38
CA ILE A 19 -11.06 -4.52 5.20
C ILE A 19 -11.57 -4.69 6.62
N GLY A 20 -11.36 -5.87 7.17
CA GLY A 20 -11.71 -6.13 8.55
C GLY A 20 -13.16 -5.98 8.92
N SER A 21 -14.06 -5.91 7.94
CA SER A 21 -15.46 -5.62 8.20
C SER A 21 -16.11 -6.64 9.13
N ALA A 22 -15.69 -7.91 9.08
CA ALA A 22 -16.27 -8.96 9.89
C ALA A 22 -15.51 -9.21 11.19
N MET A 23 -14.40 -8.53 11.40
CA MET A 23 -13.49 -8.82 12.52
C MET A 23 -13.17 -7.54 13.27
N ASN A 24 -13.64 -7.47 14.50
CA ASN A 24 -13.40 -6.31 15.35
C ASN A 24 -12.37 -6.70 16.41
N PRO A 25 -11.12 -6.23 16.31
CA PRO A 25 -10.07 -6.60 17.27
C PRO A 25 -10.44 -6.25 18.72
N GLU A 26 -11.25 -5.21 18.89
CA GLU A 26 -11.64 -4.78 20.23
C GLU A 26 -12.51 -5.84 20.96
N SER A 27 -13.11 -6.76 20.19
CA SER A 27 -13.95 -7.82 20.76
C SER A 27 -13.20 -9.14 20.90
N TYR A 28 -11.93 -9.22 20.49
CA TYR A 28 -11.17 -10.46 20.58
C TYR A 28 -10.84 -10.79 22.03
N SER A 29 -10.88 -12.07 22.34
CA SER A 29 -10.54 -12.57 23.68
C SER A 29 -9.48 -13.68 23.65
N THR A 30 -9.12 -14.18 22.47
CA THR A 30 -8.14 -15.25 22.34
C THR A 30 -7.08 -14.88 21.31
N MET A 31 -5.88 -15.43 21.49
CA MET A 31 -4.81 -15.24 20.52
C MET A 31 -5.13 -15.90 19.18
N GLU A 32 -5.94 -16.95 19.21
CA GLU A 32 -6.41 -17.60 17.99
C GLU A 32 -7.17 -16.60 17.10
N GLN A 33 -8.03 -15.81 17.72
CA GLN A 33 -8.79 -14.78 17.02
C GLN A 33 -7.85 -13.72 16.44
N VAL A 34 -6.86 -13.29 17.22
CA VAL A 34 -5.88 -12.29 16.78
C VAL A 34 -5.14 -12.79 15.55
N ARG A 35 -4.63 -14.03 15.61
CA ARG A 35 -3.87 -14.58 14.49
C ARG A 35 -4.70 -14.75 13.25
N ALA A 36 -5.93 -15.22 13.40
CA ALA A 36 -6.85 -15.36 12.25
C ALA A 36 -7.12 -14.00 11.62
N GLY A 37 -7.29 -12.96 12.44
CA GLY A 37 -7.52 -11.61 11.96
C GLY A 37 -6.31 -11.07 11.21
N VAL A 38 -5.11 -11.27 11.77
CA VAL A 38 -3.86 -10.84 11.13
C VAL A 38 -3.68 -11.56 9.79
N ASP A 39 -3.87 -12.88 9.77
CA ASP A 39 -3.72 -13.65 8.52
C ASP A 39 -4.68 -13.17 7.45
N ASN A 40 -5.91 -12.86 7.84
CA ASN A 40 -6.90 -12.34 6.90
C ASN A 40 -6.46 -10.97 6.34
N LEU A 41 -5.95 -10.08 7.19
CA LEU A 41 -5.47 -8.78 6.75
C LEU A 41 -4.23 -8.92 5.85
N ASP A 42 -3.34 -9.84 6.19
CA ASP A 42 -2.15 -10.06 5.36
C ASP A 42 -2.53 -10.45 3.95
N ARG A 43 -3.54 -11.33 3.80
CA ARG A 43 -4.02 -11.70 2.47
C ARG A 43 -4.55 -10.50 1.71
N GLN A 44 -5.25 -9.61 2.40
CA GLN A 44 -5.78 -8.40 1.78
C GLN A 44 -4.66 -7.44 1.38
N ILE A 45 -3.64 -7.30 2.24
CA ILE A 45 -2.49 -6.46 1.93
C ILE A 45 -1.77 -6.98 0.69
N VAL A 46 -1.54 -8.29 0.62
CA VAL A 46 -0.87 -8.90 -0.55
C VAL A 46 -1.71 -8.68 -1.81
N ALA A 47 -3.03 -8.81 -1.71
CA ALA A 47 -3.91 -8.55 -2.86
C ALA A 47 -3.81 -7.10 -3.34
N LEU A 48 -3.72 -6.15 -2.38
CA LEU A 48 -3.55 -4.74 -2.72
C LEU A 48 -2.18 -4.48 -3.33
N LEU A 49 -1.15 -5.16 -2.85
CA LEU A 49 0.19 -5.05 -3.45
C LEU A 49 0.17 -5.57 -4.89
N ALA A 50 -0.57 -6.65 -5.15
CA ALA A 50 -0.72 -7.15 -6.53
C ALA A 50 -1.31 -6.07 -7.44
N GLN A 51 -2.31 -5.34 -6.95
CA GLN A 51 -2.89 -4.23 -7.70
C GLN A 51 -1.89 -3.10 -7.90
N ARG A 52 -1.11 -2.80 -6.88
CA ARG A 52 -0.09 -1.76 -6.96
C ARG A 52 0.96 -2.10 -8.01
N PHE A 53 1.40 -3.36 -8.04
CA PHE A 53 2.38 -3.81 -9.03
C PHE A 53 1.80 -3.83 -10.45
N ALA A 54 0.49 -4.02 -10.59
CA ALA A 54 -0.16 -3.88 -11.90
C ALA A 54 0.01 -2.45 -12.43
N HIS A 55 -0.01 -1.47 -11.54
CA HIS A 55 0.25 -0.07 -11.93
C HIS A 55 1.69 0.13 -12.39
N MET A 56 2.64 -0.62 -11.81
CA MET A 56 4.03 -0.56 -12.27
C MET A 56 4.16 -1.12 -13.69
N ARG A 57 3.41 -2.18 -14.01
CA ARG A 57 3.38 -2.71 -15.39
C ARG A 57 2.82 -1.68 -16.36
N ALA A 58 1.77 -0.98 -15.95
CA ALA A 58 1.20 0.09 -16.78
C ALA A 58 2.22 1.21 -17.01
N ALA A 59 2.92 1.61 -15.95
CA ALA A 59 3.93 2.65 -16.05
C ALA A 59 5.04 2.23 -17.03
N ALA A 60 5.47 0.97 -16.94
CA ALA A 60 6.51 0.46 -17.85
C ALA A 60 6.07 0.52 -19.31
N ARG A 61 4.77 0.24 -19.57
CA ARG A 61 4.24 0.34 -20.95
C ARG A 61 4.22 1.76 -21.46
N ILE A 62 3.89 2.70 -20.56
CA ILE A 62 3.66 4.10 -20.94
C ILE A 62 4.97 4.87 -21.12
N LYS A 63 5.95 4.62 -20.26
CA LYS A 63 7.22 5.33 -20.28
C LYS A 63 7.99 4.98 -21.55
N GLN A 64 8.60 6.00 -22.15
CA GLN A 64 9.36 5.85 -23.39
C GLN A 64 10.83 5.62 -23.13
N ASP A 65 11.31 6.04 -21.98
CA ASP A 65 12.72 6.06 -21.63
C ASP A 65 12.94 5.28 -20.33
N ARG A 66 13.90 4.37 -20.36
CA ARG A 66 14.25 3.56 -19.19
C ARG A 66 14.66 4.43 -18.01
N GLY A 67 15.31 5.55 -18.30
CA GLY A 67 15.74 6.49 -17.25
C GLY A 67 14.58 7.13 -16.51
N ALA A 68 13.37 7.11 -17.07
CA ALA A 68 12.20 7.67 -16.41
C ALA A 68 11.62 6.75 -15.34
N VAL A 69 12.08 5.50 -15.26
CA VAL A 69 11.56 4.54 -14.28
C VAL A 69 11.93 4.98 -12.86
N ARG A 70 13.18 5.36 -12.64
CA ARG A 70 13.59 5.87 -11.32
C ARG A 70 13.39 7.37 -11.28
N ASP A 71 12.53 7.81 -10.37
CA ASP A 71 12.22 9.22 -10.16
C ASP A 71 12.36 9.48 -8.66
N GLU A 72 13.50 10.07 -8.26
CA GLU A 72 13.82 10.27 -6.86
C GLU A 72 12.85 11.24 -6.17
N ALA A 73 12.40 12.26 -6.89
CA ALA A 73 11.44 13.21 -6.34
C ALA A 73 10.11 12.54 -6.06
N ARG A 74 9.65 11.70 -6.98
CA ARG A 74 8.40 10.95 -6.79
C ARG A 74 8.55 9.95 -5.64
N LYS A 75 9.70 9.28 -5.56
CA LYS A 75 9.97 8.36 -4.45
C LYS A 75 9.83 9.07 -3.10
N ALA A 76 10.48 10.23 -2.98
CA ALA A 76 10.43 11.00 -1.73
C ALA A 76 9.00 11.41 -1.40
N GLU A 77 8.23 11.81 -2.40
CA GLU A 77 6.84 12.21 -2.23
C GLU A 77 5.98 11.04 -1.74
N VAL A 78 6.15 9.87 -2.34
CA VAL A 78 5.36 8.68 -1.98
C VAL A 78 5.65 8.27 -0.54
N ILE A 79 6.93 8.30 -0.14
CA ILE A 79 7.32 7.95 1.23
C ILE A 79 6.75 8.95 2.22
N ALA A 80 6.84 10.24 1.90
CA ALA A 80 6.30 11.30 2.77
C ALA A 80 4.79 11.15 2.93
N ASN A 81 4.08 10.83 1.84
CA ASN A 81 2.63 10.62 1.88
C ASN A 81 2.27 9.45 2.79
N ALA A 82 3.02 8.35 2.68
CA ALA A 82 2.75 7.17 3.52
C ALA A 82 2.99 7.48 4.99
N ARG A 83 4.07 8.22 5.29
CA ARG A 83 4.36 8.64 6.66
C ARG A 83 3.22 9.48 7.22
N GLU A 84 2.77 10.45 6.47
CA GLU A 84 1.71 11.36 6.92
C GLU A 84 0.40 10.59 7.16
N GLU A 85 0.02 9.71 6.25
CA GLU A 85 -1.16 8.87 6.42
C GLU A 85 -1.06 8.03 7.68
N ALA A 86 0.13 7.45 7.90
CA ALA A 86 0.37 6.61 9.08
C ALA A 86 0.17 7.42 10.37
N GLU A 87 0.72 8.62 10.42
CA GLU A 87 0.63 9.46 11.60
C GLU A 87 -0.80 9.87 11.89
N GLN A 88 -1.58 10.14 10.84
CA GLN A 88 -2.99 10.46 10.99
C GLN A 88 -3.77 9.29 11.57
N LEU A 89 -3.33 8.07 11.30
CA LEU A 89 -3.97 6.85 11.81
C LEU A 89 -3.38 6.38 13.14
N GLY A 90 -2.46 7.15 13.71
CA GLY A 90 -1.85 6.79 15.00
C GLY A 90 -0.76 5.74 14.89
N LEU A 91 -0.22 5.53 13.70
CA LEU A 91 0.84 4.55 13.49
C LEU A 91 2.21 5.23 13.56
N PRO A 92 3.27 4.47 13.89
CA PRO A 92 4.62 5.03 13.91
C PRO A 92 5.09 5.39 12.50
N GLY A 93 5.21 6.69 12.24
CA GLY A 93 5.54 7.21 10.92
C GLY A 93 6.87 6.70 10.39
N ASP A 94 7.89 6.58 11.26
CA ASP A 94 9.21 6.10 10.85
C ASP A 94 9.18 4.66 10.36
N VAL A 95 8.40 3.81 11.04
CA VAL A 95 8.28 2.39 10.64
C VAL A 95 7.61 2.30 9.27
N ILE A 96 6.54 3.05 9.09
CA ILE A 96 5.81 3.02 7.81
C ILE A 96 6.67 3.61 6.69
N ALA A 97 7.39 4.69 6.96
CA ALA A 97 8.30 5.29 5.96
C ALA A 97 9.36 4.28 5.52
N ASN A 98 9.91 3.52 6.48
CA ASN A 98 10.88 2.47 6.17
C ASN A 98 10.30 1.37 5.28
N LEU A 99 9.10 0.91 5.62
CA LEU A 99 8.40 -0.10 4.81
C LEU A 99 8.17 0.41 3.40
N TRP A 100 7.73 1.66 3.28
CA TRP A 100 7.47 2.26 1.97
C TRP A 100 8.73 2.48 1.17
N ASP A 101 9.84 2.82 1.81
CA ASP A 101 11.12 2.92 1.10
C ASP A 101 11.46 1.59 0.43
N GLN A 102 11.34 0.49 1.17
CA GLN A 102 11.60 -0.85 0.62
C GLN A 102 10.61 -1.21 -0.48
N LEU A 103 9.34 -0.88 -0.27
CA LEU A 103 8.30 -1.16 -1.26
C LEU A 103 8.56 -0.38 -2.56
N VAL A 104 8.93 0.89 -2.44
CA VAL A 104 9.21 1.72 -3.61
C VAL A 104 10.45 1.19 -4.36
N GLU A 105 11.50 0.80 -3.63
CA GLU A 105 12.69 0.23 -4.28
C GLU A 105 12.34 -1.07 -5.01
N ALA A 106 11.55 -1.93 -4.39
CA ALA A 106 11.08 -3.16 -5.05
C ALA A 106 10.23 -2.85 -6.27
N SER A 107 9.41 -1.80 -6.19
CA SER A 107 8.55 -1.38 -7.30
C SER A 107 9.37 -0.86 -8.48
N ILE A 108 10.44 -0.10 -8.18
CA ILE A 108 11.33 0.42 -9.23
C ILE A 108 12.02 -0.75 -9.94
N GLY A 109 12.54 -1.72 -9.17
CA GLY A 109 13.18 -2.90 -9.76
C GLY A 109 12.21 -3.69 -10.62
N TYR A 110 11.00 -3.90 -10.15
CA TYR A 110 9.98 -4.61 -10.89
C TYR A 110 9.63 -3.87 -12.20
N GLU A 111 9.47 -2.56 -12.13
CA GLU A 111 9.15 -1.74 -13.30
C GLU A 111 10.30 -1.76 -14.31
N MET A 112 11.54 -1.71 -13.84
CA MET A 112 12.72 -1.82 -14.71
C MET A 112 12.70 -3.12 -15.48
N ASP A 113 12.45 -4.23 -14.78
CA ASP A 113 12.41 -5.55 -15.41
C ASP A 113 11.29 -5.63 -16.45
N GLU A 114 10.12 -5.07 -16.12
CA GLU A 114 9.00 -5.03 -17.07
C GLU A 114 9.33 -4.16 -18.28
N PHE A 115 9.96 -3.02 -18.05
CA PHE A 115 10.38 -2.13 -19.14
C PHE A 115 11.31 -2.88 -20.08
N ASP A 116 12.34 -3.52 -19.53
CA ASP A 116 13.33 -4.24 -20.32
C ASP A 116 12.68 -5.39 -21.10
N ARG A 117 11.75 -6.11 -20.46
CA ARG A 117 11.08 -7.25 -21.09
C ARG A 117 10.19 -6.80 -22.25
N THR A 118 9.49 -5.67 -22.10
CA THR A 118 8.49 -5.25 -23.09
C THR A 118 9.05 -4.37 -24.18
N LYS A 119 10.21 -3.73 -23.96
CA LYS A 119 10.83 -2.86 -24.96
C LYS A 119 11.97 -3.53 -25.72
N ALA A 120 12.28 -4.76 -25.34
CA ALA A 120 13.42 -5.49 -25.95
C ALA A 120 13.18 -5.83 -27.43
#